data_d90e8f983154b82be6a74b0b442277db
#
_entry.id   d90e8f983154b82be6a74b0b442277db
#
_cell.length_a   1.000
_cell.length_b   1.000
_cell.length_c   1.000
_cell.angle_alpha   90.00
_cell.angle_beta   90.00
_cell.angle_gamma   90.00
#
_symmetry.space_group_name_H-M   'P 1'
#
loop_
_entity.id
_entity.type
_entity.pdbx_description
1 polymer ?
#
loop_
_entity_poly.entity_id
_entity_poly.type
_entity_poly.pdbx_seq_one_letter_code
_entity_poly.pdbx_strand_id
1 'polypeptide(L)'
;MSAKEAKARIKINKLLEAAGWRFFDDENGSANIQVEANVKITKKQFDDFGENFEKVKNGFIDFLLLDEHGKPFIVLEAKSEDKDPLVGKEQARAYAKSNFVKYVILSNGNIHYFWNIYKGNPQIILSFPTYESVRESKALNADPSRLYNEEITPDY
;
A
#
# COMPACT_ATOMS: atom_id res chain seq x y z
N MET A 1 8.26 20.11 -2.41
CA MET A 1 8.02 18.99 -3.36
C MET A 1 8.54 19.36 -4.72
N SER A 2 9.33 18.52 -5.34
CA SER A 2 9.84 18.75 -6.68
C SER A 2 8.72 18.57 -7.73
N ALA A 3 8.98 19.08 -8.94
CA ALA A 3 8.03 18.91 -10.04
C ALA A 3 7.80 17.42 -10.35
N LYS A 4 8.85 16.61 -10.27
CA LYS A 4 8.74 15.16 -10.54
C LYS A 4 7.94 14.44 -9.46
N GLU A 5 8.10 14.87 -8.22
CA GLU A 5 7.29 14.32 -7.12
C GLU A 5 5.82 14.71 -7.29
N ALA A 6 5.56 15.96 -7.66
CA ALA A 6 4.19 16.41 -7.88
C ALA A 6 3.53 15.65 -9.02
N LYS A 7 4.25 15.42 -10.12
CA LYS A 7 3.73 14.66 -11.25
C LYS A 7 3.42 13.21 -10.86
N ALA A 8 4.32 12.59 -10.09
CA ALA A 8 4.10 11.23 -9.64
C ALA A 8 2.82 11.14 -8.80
N ARG A 9 2.62 12.07 -7.88
CA ARG A 9 1.42 12.09 -7.04
C ARG A 9 0.15 12.31 -7.83
N ILE A 10 0.19 13.19 -8.83
CA ILE A 10 -0.97 13.41 -9.69
C ILE A 10 -1.34 12.13 -10.44
N LYS A 11 -0.34 11.45 -11.00
CA LYS A 11 -0.56 10.18 -11.70
C LYS A 11 -1.14 9.12 -10.76
N ILE A 12 -0.56 9.01 -9.57
CA ILE A 12 -1.02 8.05 -8.57
C ILE A 12 -2.45 8.34 -8.15
N ASN A 13 -2.79 9.61 -7.94
CA ASN A 13 -4.16 10.00 -7.59
C ASN A 13 -5.15 9.53 -8.64
N LYS A 14 -4.82 9.73 -9.91
CA LYS A 14 -5.68 9.31 -11.01
C LYS A 14 -5.83 7.80 -11.10
N LEU A 15 -4.72 7.08 -10.86
CA LEU A 15 -4.73 5.62 -10.87
C LEU A 15 -5.56 5.06 -9.72
N LEU A 16 -5.49 5.67 -8.55
CA LEU A 16 -6.29 5.28 -7.42
C LEU A 16 -7.78 5.46 -7.70
N GLU A 17 -8.14 6.61 -8.24
CA GLU A 17 -9.54 6.88 -8.59
C GLU A 17 -10.04 5.91 -9.66
N ALA A 18 -9.21 5.63 -10.66
CA ALA A 18 -9.57 4.69 -11.71
C ALA A 18 -9.79 3.27 -11.15
N ALA A 19 -9.11 2.93 -10.07
CA ALA A 19 -9.26 1.63 -9.43
C ALA A 19 -10.41 1.60 -8.42
N GLY A 20 -11.14 2.71 -8.27
CA GLY A 20 -12.30 2.78 -7.40
C GLY A 20 -12.05 3.28 -5.98
N TRP A 21 -10.82 3.67 -5.67
CA TRP A 21 -10.52 4.28 -4.37
C TRP A 21 -11.00 5.72 -4.35
N ARG A 22 -11.41 6.21 -3.19
CA ARG A 22 -12.08 7.51 -3.07
C ARG A 22 -11.35 8.43 -2.11
N PHE A 23 -11.04 9.63 -2.57
CA PHE A 23 -10.49 10.69 -1.71
C PHE A 23 -11.59 11.40 -0.93
N PHE A 24 -12.80 11.40 -1.46
CA PHE A 24 -13.96 12.09 -0.87
C PHE A 24 -15.16 11.17 -0.88
N ASP A 25 -16.09 11.44 0.03
CA ASP A 25 -17.36 10.72 0.01
C ASP A 25 -18.09 10.98 -1.30
N ASP A 26 -18.67 9.95 -1.87
CA ASP A 26 -19.46 10.07 -3.08
C ASP A 26 -20.60 9.07 -3.07
N GLU A 27 -21.33 8.96 -4.17
CA GLU A 27 -22.47 8.07 -4.28
C GLU A 27 -22.11 6.59 -4.13
N ASN A 28 -20.86 6.25 -4.33
CA ASN A 28 -20.38 4.86 -4.25
C ASN A 28 -19.91 4.49 -2.84
N GLY A 29 -19.77 5.46 -1.96
CA GLY A 29 -19.36 5.19 -0.59
C GLY A 29 -18.55 6.32 0.03
N SER A 30 -18.07 6.05 1.23
CA SER A 30 -17.25 6.99 1.98
C SER A 30 -15.83 7.03 1.46
N ALA A 31 -15.15 8.13 1.71
CA ALA A 31 -13.73 8.26 1.40
C ALA A 31 -12.96 7.13 2.06
N ASN A 32 -12.03 6.54 1.32
CA ASN A 32 -11.22 5.43 1.82
C ASN A 32 -9.73 5.61 1.51
N ILE A 33 -9.31 6.83 1.22
CA ILE A 33 -7.91 7.18 1.08
C ILE A 33 -7.58 8.25 2.10
N GLN A 34 -6.57 8.00 2.91
CA GLN A 34 -6.01 9.02 3.80
C GLN A 34 -4.65 9.43 3.26
N VAL A 35 -4.41 10.72 3.23
CA VAL A 35 -3.12 11.23 2.80
C VAL A 35 -2.25 11.52 4.03
N GLU A 36 -1.00 11.48 3.83
CA GLU A 36 0.15 11.49 4.75
C GLU A 36 -0.07 11.86 6.22
N ALA A 37 -0.93 12.82 6.50
CA ALA A 37 -0.97 13.41 7.83
C ALA A 37 -1.55 12.52 8.93
N ASN A 38 -2.20 11.42 8.57
CA ASN A 38 -2.92 10.60 9.55
C ASN A 38 -2.18 9.34 9.98
N VAL A 39 -1.00 9.10 9.40
CA VAL A 39 -0.21 7.93 9.75
C VAL A 39 0.95 8.39 10.60
N LYS A 40 1.06 7.83 11.80
CA LYS A 40 2.13 8.21 12.72
C LYS A 40 2.99 6.99 13.04
N ILE A 41 4.26 7.21 13.26
CA ILE A 41 5.14 6.17 13.72
C ILE A 41 5.49 6.43 15.18
N THR A 42 5.78 5.36 15.90
CA THR A 42 6.14 5.47 17.31
C THR A 42 7.57 5.98 17.45
N LYS A 43 7.90 6.44 18.65
CA LYS A 43 9.26 6.88 18.94
C LYS A 43 10.26 5.75 18.71
N LYS A 44 9.89 4.54 19.07
CA LYS A 44 10.75 3.37 18.86
C LYS A 44 11.06 3.18 17.37
N GLN A 45 10.07 3.37 16.53
CA GLN A 45 10.26 3.22 15.08
C GLN A 45 11.19 4.29 14.55
N PHE A 46 11.09 5.52 15.04
CA PHE A 46 12.04 6.57 14.68
C PHE A 46 13.47 6.17 15.04
N ASP A 47 13.65 5.64 16.23
CA ASP A 47 14.97 5.22 16.69
C ASP A 47 15.54 4.11 15.81
N ASP A 48 14.67 3.18 15.38
CA ASP A 48 15.07 2.06 14.56
C ASP A 48 15.45 2.47 13.13
N PHE A 49 14.93 3.59 12.63
CA PHE A 49 15.29 4.05 11.29
C PHE A 49 16.69 4.65 11.22
N GLY A 50 17.21 5.16 12.32
CA GLY A 50 18.57 5.69 12.36
C GLY A 50 18.83 6.73 11.27
N GLU A 51 19.76 6.44 10.38
CA GLU A 51 20.18 7.36 9.33
C GLU A 51 19.09 7.65 8.31
N ASN A 52 18.05 6.85 8.26
CA ASN A 52 16.95 7.07 7.35
C ASN A 52 15.92 8.03 7.92
N PHE A 53 16.21 8.61 9.08
CA PHE A 53 15.31 9.50 9.78
C PHE A 53 14.80 10.65 8.91
N GLU A 54 15.64 11.18 8.03
CA GLU A 54 15.23 12.28 7.16
C GLU A 54 14.06 11.90 6.27
N LYS A 55 13.98 10.65 5.84
CA LYS A 55 12.91 10.19 4.98
C LYS A 55 11.60 9.98 5.72
N VAL A 56 11.68 9.69 7.00
CA VAL A 56 10.50 9.41 7.82
C VAL A 56 10.33 10.42 8.94
N LYS A 57 11.04 11.52 8.88
CA LYS A 57 11.11 12.50 9.95
C LYS A 57 9.77 13.00 10.45
N ASN A 58 8.79 13.03 9.58
CA ASN A 58 7.45 13.47 9.92
C ASN A 58 6.51 12.32 10.27
N GLY A 59 6.99 11.08 10.15
CA GLY A 59 6.18 9.91 10.42
C GLY A 59 5.03 9.71 9.47
N PHE A 60 5.15 10.20 8.25
CA PHE A 60 4.08 10.13 7.26
C PHE A 60 4.34 9.06 6.23
N ILE A 61 3.26 8.42 5.81
CA ILE A 61 3.23 7.60 4.60
C ILE A 61 2.41 8.39 3.58
N ASP A 62 2.68 8.21 2.29
CA ASP A 62 2.04 9.03 1.28
C ASP A 62 0.54 8.82 1.20
N PHE A 63 0.10 7.55 1.18
CA PHE A 63 -1.31 7.23 1.13
C PHE A 63 -1.59 6.02 1.98
N LEU A 64 -2.71 6.04 2.67
CA LEU A 64 -3.20 4.90 3.43
C LEU A 64 -4.58 4.57 2.89
N LEU A 65 -4.74 3.37 2.34
CA LEU A 65 -6.00 2.92 1.79
C LEU A 65 -6.74 2.13 2.87
N LEU A 66 -8.02 2.40 3.01
CA LEU A 66 -8.81 1.85 4.11
C LEU A 66 -9.77 0.77 3.61
N ASP A 67 -10.11 -0.16 4.50
CA ASP A 67 -11.09 -1.18 4.20
C ASP A 67 -12.51 -0.64 4.43
N GLU A 68 -13.51 -1.51 4.27
CA GLU A 68 -14.91 -1.13 4.41
C GLU A 68 -15.29 -0.69 5.82
N HIS A 69 -14.44 -1.00 6.80
CA HIS A 69 -14.64 -0.60 8.20
C HIS A 69 -13.83 0.65 8.55
N GLY A 70 -13.19 1.26 7.58
CA GLY A 70 -12.36 2.44 7.80
C GLY A 70 -11.02 2.14 8.43
N LYS A 71 -10.58 0.90 8.41
CA LYS A 71 -9.30 0.49 9.00
C LYS A 71 -8.22 0.43 7.94
N PRO A 72 -6.95 0.66 8.34
CA PRO A 72 -5.82 0.56 7.40
C PRO A 72 -5.78 -0.79 6.71
N PHE A 73 -5.66 -0.78 5.40
CA PHE A 73 -5.71 -1.98 4.58
C PHE A 73 -4.49 -2.11 3.67
N ILE A 74 -4.11 -1.02 3.00
CA ILE A 74 -2.94 -0.99 2.11
C ILE A 74 -2.17 0.29 2.38
N VAL A 75 -0.84 0.16 2.49
CA VAL A 75 0.08 1.29 2.56
C VAL A 75 0.59 1.55 1.16
N LEU A 76 0.51 2.79 0.68
CA LEU A 76 1.06 3.16 -0.60
C LEU A 76 2.16 4.20 -0.41
N GLU A 77 3.37 3.86 -0.84
CA GLU A 77 4.50 4.77 -0.80
C GLU A 77 4.79 5.26 -2.21
N ALA A 78 4.80 6.58 -2.37
CA ALA A 78 5.04 7.21 -3.66
C ALA A 78 6.47 7.73 -3.74
N LYS A 79 7.09 7.57 -4.90
CA LYS A 79 8.40 8.14 -5.20
C LYS A 79 8.28 9.04 -6.43
N SER A 80 9.25 9.92 -6.61
CA SER A 80 9.24 10.78 -7.79
C SER A 80 9.45 9.95 -9.06
N GLU A 81 9.03 10.51 -10.19
CA GLU A 81 9.04 9.76 -11.46
C GLU A 81 10.41 9.23 -11.88
N ASP A 82 11.48 9.87 -11.44
CA ASP A 82 12.83 9.48 -11.81
C ASP A 82 13.47 8.48 -10.86
N LYS A 83 12.72 7.97 -9.89
CA LYS A 83 13.23 7.00 -8.93
C LYS A 83 12.54 5.66 -9.08
N ASP A 84 13.30 4.61 -8.75
CA ASP A 84 12.73 3.27 -8.67
C ASP A 84 11.82 3.19 -7.45
N PRO A 85 10.57 2.77 -7.61
CA PRO A 85 9.67 2.65 -6.46
C PRO A 85 10.19 1.75 -5.34
N LEU A 86 11.03 0.79 -5.66
CA LEU A 86 11.57 -0.14 -4.67
C LEU A 86 12.46 0.55 -3.64
N VAL A 87 12.91 1.77 -3.90
CA VAL A 87 13.69 2.55 -2.95
C VAL A 87 12.91 2.75 -1.64
N GLY A 88 11.59 2.81 -1.70
CA GLY A 88 10.76 2.99 -0.51
C GLY A 88 10.33 1.71 0.20
N LYS A 89 10.84 0.57 -0.24
CA LYS A 89 10.39 -0.73 0.23
C LYS A 89 10.45 -0.92 1.74
N GLU A 90 11.61 -0.66 2.34
CA GLU A 90 11.79 -0.91 3.77
C GLU A 90 11.01 0.09 4.63
N GLN A 91 10.91 1.31 4.18
CA GLN A 91 10.12 2.33 4.86
C GLN A 91 8.65 1.94 4.87
N ALA A 92 8.14 1.52 3.72
CA ALA A 92 6.75 1.08 3.60
C ALA A 92 6.47 -0.17 4.43
N ARG A 93 7.41 -1.10 4.48
CA ARG A 93 7.29 -2.29 5.32
C ARG A 93 7.12 -1.90 6.79
N ALA A 94 7.95 -0.99 7.26
CA ALA A 94 7.90 -0.57 8.67
C ALA A 94 6.56 0.06 9.02
N TYR A 95 6.05 0.92 8.14
CA TYR A 95 4.73 1.53 8.34
C TYR A 95 3.63 0.48 8.35
N ALA A 96 3.70 -0.45 7.40
CA ALA A 96 2.68 -1.50 7.29
C ALA A 96 2.65 -2.34 8.56
N LYS A 97 3.81 -2.78 9.03
CA LYS A 97 3.89 -3.59 10.25
C LYS A 97 3.34 -2.86 11.47
N SER A 98 3.66 -1.57 11.61
CA SER A 98 3.21 -0.83 12.78
C SER A 98 1.70 -0.57 12.78
N ASN A 99 1.06 -0.67 11.64
CA ASN A 99 -0.38 -0.47 11.52
C ASN A 99 -1.13 -1.78 11.29
N PHE A 100 -0.45 -2.91 11.43
CA PHE A 100 -1.01 -4.25 11.23
C PHE A 100 -1.55 -4.44 9.82
N VAL A 101 -0.90 -3.80 8.85
CA VAL A 101 -1.23 -3.88 7.44
C VAL A 101 -0.25 -4.82 6.77
N LYS A 102 -0.73 -5.70 5.91
CA LYS A 102 0.15 -6.63 5.22
C LYS A 102 0.33 -6.32 3.74
N TYR A 103 -0.42 -5.40 3.20
CA TYR A 103 -0.32 -5.07 1.77
C TYR A 103 0.31 -3.71 1.57
N VAL A 104 1.20 -3.65 0.59
CA VAL A 104 1.93 -2.43 0.26
C VAL A 104 1.89 -2.23 -1.25
N ILE A 105 1.70 -0.99 -1.68
CA ILE A 105 1.90 -0.60 -3.06
C ILE A 105 3.06 0.38 -3.09
N LEU A 106 3.99 0.14 -4.00
CA LEU A 106 5.12 1.04 -4.23
C LEU A 106 4.97 1.58 -5.64
N SER A 107 5.01 2.90 -5.82
CA SER A 107 4.78 3.49 -7.14
C SER A 107 5.53 4.79 -7.33
N ASN A 108 5.95 5.05 -8.56
CA ASN A 108 6.46 6.36 -8.97
C ASN A 108 5.52 7.03 -10.00
N GLY A 109 4.31 6.50 -10.14
CA GLY A 109 3.35 7.01 -11.11
C GLY A 109 3.41 6.30 -12.45
N ASN A 110 4.52 5.65 -12.77
CA ASN A 110 4.72 4.95 -14.04
C ASN A 110 4.96 3.46 -13.83
N ILE A 111 5.67 3.09 -12.77
CA ILE A 111 5.98 1.72 -12.42
C ILE A 111 5.40 1.46 -11.05
N HIS A 112 4.74 0.30 -10.89
CA HIS A 112 4.05 -0.04 -9.66
C HIS A 112 4.36 -1.46 -9.23
N TYR A 113 4.44 -1.65 -7.90
CA TYR A 113 4.61 -2.97 -7.29
C TYR A 113 3.54 -3.18 -6.24
N PHE A 114 3.05 -4.41 -6.17
CA PHE A 114 2.14 -4.85 -5.10
C PHE A 114 2.85 -5.90 -4.27
N TRP A 115 2.69 -5.83 -2.96
CA TRP A 115 3.46 -6.68 -2.05
C TRP A 115 2.65 -7.08 -0.84
N ASN A 116 2.64 -8.38 -0.57
CA ASN A 116 2.23 -8.89 0.73
C ASN A 116 3.53 -9.04 1.51
N ILE A 117 3.74 -8.23 2.54
CA ILE A 117 5.04 -8.14 3.23
C ILE A 117 5.44 -9.42 3.95
N TYR A 118 4.51 -10.35 4.12
CA TYR A 118 4.79 -11.64 4.74
C TYR A 118 5.00 -12.76 3.72
N LYS A 119 4.89 -12.45 2.44
CA LYS A 119 5.00 -13.45 1.39
C LYS A 119 5.87 -12.96 0.24
N GLY A 120 7.14 -13.29 0.30
CA GLY A 120 8.05 -13.02 -0.81
C GLY A 120 8.37 -11.54 -1.03
N ASN A 121 8.58 -11.21 -2.26
CA ASN A 121 9.05 -9.89 -2.69
C ASN A 121 7.95 -9.12 -3.44
N PRO A 122 8.10 -7.79 -3.55
CA PRO A 122 7.16 -7.01 -4.35
C PRO A 122 7.08 -7.53 -5.78
N GLN A 123 5.87 -7.57 -6.32
CA GLN A 123 5.61 -8.01 -7.68
C GLN A 123 5.16 -6.82 -8.51
N ILE A 124 5.68 -6.71 -9.73
CA ILE A 124 5.28 -5.64 -10.63
C ILE A 124 3.83 -5.82 -11.04
N ILE A 125 3.09 -4.71 -11.09
CA ILE A 125 1.70 -4.71 -11.54
C ILE A 125 1.52 -3.63 -12.60
N LEU A 126 0.57 -3.84 -13.50
CA LEU A 126 0.29 -2.90 -14.59
C LEU A 126 -0.77 -1.88 -14.23
N SER A 127 -1.61 -2.20 -13.25
CA SER A 127 -2.65 -1.30 -12.78
C SER A 127 -2.82 -1.50 -11.28
N PHE A 128 -3.39 -0.49 -10.61
CA PHE A 128 -3.63 -0.60 -9.18
C PHE A 128 -4.78 -1.57 -8.93
N PRO A 129 -4.68 -2.36 -7.86
CA PRO A 129 -5.74 -3.30 -7.50
C PRO A 129 -6.96 -2.57 -6.96
N THR A 130 -8.11 -3.17 -7.14
CA THR A 130 -9.35 -2.67 -6.53
C THR A 130 -9.45 -3.20 -5.10
N TYR A 131 -10.31 -2.58 -4.31
CA TYR A 131 -10.56 -3.05 -2.96
C TYR A 131 -11.01 -4.52 -2.97
N GLU A 132 -11.96 -4.85 -3.84
CA GLU A 132 -12.50 -6.20 -3.94
C GLU A 132 -11.43 -7.23 -4.28
N SER A 133 -10.54 -6.92 -5.21
CA SER A 133 -9.51 -7.87 -5.61
C SER A 133 -8.55 -8.19 -4.47
N VAL A 134 -8.18 -7.21 -3.66
CA VAL A 134 -7.29 -7.42 -2.52
C VAL A 134 -8.03 -8.14 -1.39
N ARG A 135 -9.28 -7.77 -1.15
CA ARG A 135 -10.09 -8.41 -0.13
C ARG A 135 -10.27 -9.89 -0.42
N GLU A 136 -10.53 -10.25 -1.65
CA GLU A 136 -10.66 -11.65 -2.04
C GLU A 136 -9.36 -12.42 -1.86
N SER A 137 -8.26 -11.81 -2.22
CA SER A 137 -6.94 -12.41 -2.00
C SER A 137 -6.68 -12.65 -0.52
N LYS A 138 -7.07 -11.69 0.34
CA LYS A 138 -6.93 -11.83 1.79
C LYS A 138 -7.78 -12.98 2.31
N ALA A 139 -8.99 -13.12 1.83
CA ALA A 139 -9.89 -14.20 2.25
C ALA A 139 -9.33 -15.56 1.87
N LEU A 140 -8.80 -15.70 0.66
CA LEU A 140 -8.19 -16.95 0.21
C LEU A 140 -6.97 -17.32 1.05
N ASN A 141 -6.20 -16.32 1.45
CA ASN A 141 -5.00 -16.54 2.25
C ASN A 141 -5.28 -16.78 3.73
N ALA A 142 -6.50 -16.55 4.16
CA ALA A 142 -6.86 -16.71 5.57
C ALA A 142 -6.98 -18.17 5.99
N ASP A 143 -7.19 -19.09 5.04
CA ASP A 143 -7.35 -20.50 5.32
C ASP A 143 -6.55 -21.37 4.37
N PRO A 144 -5.24 -21.46 4.58
CA PRO A 144 -4.38 -22.28 3.73
C PRO A 144 -4.75 -23.77 3.75
N SER A 145 -5.21 -24.26 4.90
CA SER A 145 -5.60 -25.68 5.01
C SER A 145 -6.72 -26.01 4.06
N ARG A 146 -7.68 -25.16 3.96
CA ARG A 146 -8.81 -25.36 3.06
C ARG A 146 -8.36 -25.35 1.61
N LEU A 147 -7.44 -24.46 1.26
CA LEU A 147 -6.91 -24.41 -0.09
C LEU A 147 -6.16 -25.68 -0.44
N TYR A 148 -5.36 -26.20 0.48
CA TYR A 148 -4.65 -27.44 0.26
C TYR A 148 -5.60 -28.59 0.04
N ASN A 149 -6.63 -28.68 0.83
CA ASN A 149 -7.61 -29.76 0.69
C ASN A 149 -8.29 -29.71 -0.67
N GLU A 150 -8.60 -28.53 -1.15
CA GLU A 150 -9.22 -28.37 -2.46
C GLU A 150 -8.27 -28.70 -3.59
N GLU A 151 -7.02 -28.37 -3.45
CA GLU A 151 -6.05 -28.66 -4.50
C GLU A 151 -5.65 -30.12 -4.57
N ILE A 152 -5.49 -30.72 -3.41
CA ILE A 152 -5.03 -32.09 -3.35
C ILE A 152 -6.04 -33.03 -3.92
N THR A 153 -7.27 -32.70 -3.73
CA THR A 153 -8.23 -33.47 -4.40
C THR A 153 -8.19 -33.25 -5.84
N PRO A 154 -7.43 -32.92 -6.13
CA PRO A 154 -7.00 -32.53 -7.08
C PRO A 154 -7.27 -32.34 -7.95
N ASP A 155 -7.56 -32.28 -7.56
CA ASP A 155 -7.72 -32.07 -8.13
C ASP A 155 -7.48 -31.20 -8.54
N TYR A 156 -7.16 -31.06 -8.22
CA TYR A 156 -6.78 -30.37 -8.49
C TYR A 156 -6.18 -30.22 -9.13
#